data_30eebe0b7e382bba7aa49df3a3557997
#
_entry.id   30eebe0b7e382bba7aa49df3a3557997
#
_cell.length_a   1.000
_cell.length_b   1.000
_cell.length_c   1.000
_cell.angle_alpha   90.00
_cell.angle_beta   90.00
_cell.angle_gamma   90.00
#
_symmetry.space_group_name_H-M   'P 1'
#
loop_
_entity.id
_entity.type
_entity.pdbx_description
1 polymer ?
#
loop_
_entity_poly.entity_id
_entity_poly.type
_entity_poly.pdbx_seq_one_letter_code
_entity_poly.pdbx_strand_id
1 'polypeptide(L)'
;MVSVTFKADDIPADPSGSATFALAHISDPHISCIADIKLGELLGKRFFGYLKWRLHRSTEHRDSVLTALQHDLADTRPDHIAVTGDLTHLSLPAEFRQTRQWLESLGTANNVTVIPGNHDTYVKTAWPHSLAHWTDYMISDDADFENTPASGLEGIFPSLRVRARVALIGVCTALPTAPHLAVGTIGNRQLQALETLLAVTGDQDLFRVLMIHHPPAPGTVSWRKRLTDAPALQSLLARYGAELVIHGHAHKTGLSELKTPDGLVAVIGVPSASAPGRTLQHRARYFTYHITPRASGWHLRLAVRVYSPDENRFIAEHAQPFSRLP
;
A
#
# COMPACT_ATOMS: atom_id res chain seq x y z
N MET A 1 -24.35 3.14 2.28
CA MET A 1 -23.81 4.37 1.61
C MET A 1 -22.64 4.87 2.43
N VAL A 2 -21.43 4.90 1.87
CA VAL A 2 -20.25 5.40 2.57
C VAL A 2 -20.21 6.91 2.43
N SER A 3 -20.34 7.64 3.56
CA SER A 3 -20.13 9.08 3.58
C SER A 3 -18.66 9.36 3.85
N VAL A 4 -17.96 9.91 2.87
CA VAL A 4 -16.55 10.31 3.01
C VAL A 4 -16.50 11.79 3.38
N THR A 5 -16.03 12.09 4.60
CA THR A 5 -15.88 13.48 5.06
C THR A 5 -14.39 13.77 5.26
N PHE A 6 -13.91 14.82 4.61
CA PHE A 6 -12.54 15.31 4.78
C PHE A 6 -12.56 16.48 5.78
N LYS A 7 -12.10 16.27 7.00
CA LYS A 7 -11.89 17.35 7.99
C LYS A 7 -10.56 17.16 8.71
N ALA A 8 -9.85 18.27 8.85
CA ALA A 8 -8.75 18.40 9.78
C ALA A 8 -9.31 18.61 11.22
N ASP A 9 -8.61 18.01 12.17
CA ASP A 9 -8.58 18.29 13.59
C ASP A 9 -9.88 18.72 14.28
N ASP A 10 -10.70 17.77 14.66
CA ASP A 10 -11.41 17.65 15.96
C ASP A 10 -12.13 16.31 15.90
N ILE A 11 -11.68 15.35 16.69
CA ILE A 11 -12.40 14.08 16.85
C ILE A 11 -13.51 14.33 17.89
N PRO A 12 -14.75 14.63 17.50
CA PRO A 12 -15.84 14.53 18.45
C PRO A 12 -15.97 13.03 18.77
N ALA A 13 -15.96 12.68 20.04
CA ALA A 13 -16.33 11.34 20.48
C ALA A 13 -17.65 10.96 19.80
N ASP A 14 -17.68 9.79 19.15
CA ASP A 14 -18.90 9.28 18.53
C ASP A 14 -19.97 9.12 19.63
N PRO A 15 -21.12 9.79 19.53
CA PRO A 15 -22.19 9.66 20.49
C PRO A 15 -22.79 8.24 20.57
N SER A 16 -22.51 7.35 19.59
CA SER A 16 -22.95 5.94 19.59
C SER A 16 -22.08 5.00 20.42
N GLY A 17 -20.90 5.45 20.93
CA GLY A 17 -19.96 4.62 21.67
C GLY A 17 -19.25 3.54 20.83
N SER A 18 -19.38 3.57 19.51
CA SER A 18 -18.70 2.63 18.61
C SER A 18 -17.23 2.98 18.49
N ALA A 19 -16.35 2.00 18.72
CA ALA A 19 -14.91 2.20 18.57
C ALA A 19 -14.53 2.54 17.13
N THR A 20 -13.79 3.62 16.92
CA THR A 20 -13.21 3.99 15.64
C THR A 20 -11.92 3.22 15.42
N PHE A 21 -11.77 2.60 14.24
CA PHE A 21 -10.54 1.92 13.84
C PHE A 21 -9.69 2.87 12.99
N ALA A 22 -8.43 3.06 13.39
CA ALA A 22 -7.47 3.93 12.73
C ALA A 22 -6.48 3.13 11.87
N LEU A 23 -6.62 3.17 10.54
CA LEU A 23 -5.74 2.52 9.57
C LEU A 23 -4.77 3.53 8.98
N ALA A 24 -3.47 3.41 9.27
CA ALA A 24 -2.45 4.19 8.57
C ALA A 24 -2.07 3.53 7.24
N HIS A 25 -1.92 4.31 6.18
CA HIS A 25 -1.53 3.84 4.84
C HIS A 25 -0.27 4.54 4.38
N ILE A 26 0.76 3.74 4.11
CA ILE A 26 2.06 4.14 3.56
C ILE A 26 2.38 3.28 2.35
N SER A 27 3.26 3.78 1.46
CA SER A 27 3.69 3.05 0.27
C SER A 27 5.06 3.50 -0.20
N ASP A 28 5.70 2.69 -1.04
CA ASP A 28 6.90 3.03 -1.79
C ASP A 28 8.05 3.58 -0.91
N PRO A 29 8.44 2.91 0.21
CA PRO A 29 9.56 3.38 1.03
C PRO A 29 10.91 3.25 0.31
N HIS A 30 11.04 2.35 -0.66
CA HIS A 30 12.24 2.14 -1.47
C HIS A 30 13.53 2.05 -0.65
N ILE A 31 13.53 1.19 0.35
CA ILE A 31 14.70 0.92 1.17
C ILE A 31 15.84 0.39 0.30
N SER A 32 16.99 0.98 0.39
CA SER A 32 18.08 0.79 -0.55
C SER A 32 19.39 0.53 0.16
N CYS A 33 20.05 -0.59 -0.15
CA CYS A 33 21.38 -0.99 0.35
C CYS A 33 22.47 -0.85 -0.72
N ILE A 34 22.38 0.16 -1.55
CA ILE A 34 23.20 0.29 -2.77
C ILE A 34 24.68 0.55 -2.46
N ALA A 35 25.01 1.06 -1.28
CA ALA A 35 26.39 1.31 -0.89
C ALA A 35 27.26 0.02 -0.82
N ASP A 36 26.64 -1.14 -0.55
CA ASP A 36 27.33 -2.42 -0.32
C ASP A 36 27.15 -3.43 -1.48
N ILE A 37 26.69 -2.96 -2.66
CA ILE A 37 26.43 -3.83 -3.81
C ILE A 37 27.71 -4.48 -4.33
N LYS A 38 27.71 -5.80 -4.43
CA LYS A 38 28.74 -6.55 -5.16
C LYS A 38 28.49 -6.45 -6.67
N LEU A 39 29.57 -6.24 -7.45
CA LEU A 39 29.46 -6.13 -8.92
C LEU A 39 28.69 -7.28 -9.58
N GLY A 40 28.78 -8.51 -9.04
CA GLY A 40 28.03 -9.67 -9.53
C GLY A 40 26.51 -9.58 -9.32
N GLU A 41 26.03 -8.73 -8.42
CA GLU A 41 24.59 -8.53 -8.18
C GLU A 41 23.94 -7.54 -9.15
N LEU A 42 24.76 -6.77 -9.89
CA LEU A 42 24.34 -5.77 -10.88
C LEU A 42 24.11 -6.34 -12.28
N LEU A 43 24.02 -7.65 -12.44
CA LEU A 43 23.79 -8.25 -13.75
C LEU A 43 22.37 -7.99 -14.28
N GLY A 44 22.26 -7.78 -15.58
CA GLY A 44 20.97 -7.65 -16.28
C GLY A 44 20.21 -6.36 -15.93
N LYS A 45 18.92 -6.47 -15.61
CA LYS A 45 18.01 -5.34 -15.35
C LYS A 45 18.49 -4.49 -14.17
N ARG A 46 19.12 -5.08 -13.14
CA ARG A 46 19.65 -4.36 -11.98
C ARG A 46 20.68 -3.30 -12.34
N PHE A 47 21.52 -3.56 -13.35
CA PHE A 47 22.50 -2.59 -13.82
C PHE A 47 21.86 -1.29 -14.31
N PHE A 48 20.81 -1.40 -15.11
CA PHE A 48 20.06 -0.21 -15.58
C PHE A 48 19.35 0.51 -14.43
N GLY A 49 18.81 -0.23 -13.49
CA GLY A 49 18.20 0.32 -12.27
C GLY A 49 19.21 1.07 -11.41
N TYR A 50 20.40 0.49 -11.20
CA TYR A 50 21.51 1.11 -10.48
C TYR A 50 22.00 2.39 -11.15
N LEU A 51 22.20 2.37 -12.47
CA LEU A 51 22.65 3.55 -13.22
C LEU A 51 21.62 4.68 -13.11
N LYS A 52 20.33 4.37 -13.26
CA LYS A 52 19.25 5.34 -13.09
C LYS A 52 19.19 5.90 -11.68
N TRP A 53 19.40 5.06 -10.66
CA TRP A 53 19.46 5.48 -9.27
C TRP A 53 20.63 6.44 -9.04
N ARG A 54 21.84 6.07 -9.48
CA ARG A 54 23.04 6.89 -9.32
C ARG A 54 22.94 8.26 -9.96
N LEU A 55 22.26 8.34 -11.12
CA LEU A 55 22.16 9.58 -11.89
C LEU A 55 20.99 10.48 -11.44
N HIS A 56 19.90 9.92 -10.91
CA HIS A 56 18.66 10.68 -10.73
C HIS A 56 17.95 10.45 -9.39
N ARG A 57 18.12 9.28 -8.74
CA ARG A 57 17.30 8.87 -7.60
C ARG A 57 18.03 8.81 -6.26
N SER A 58 19.33 8.96 -6.21
CA SER A 58 20.11 8.93 -4.96
C SER A 58 19.67 10.02 -3.95
N THR A 59 18.96 11.04 -4.41
CA THR A 59 18.40 12.11 -3.58
C THR A 59 16.88 12.05 -3.42
N GLU A 60 16.21 11.12 -4.11
CA GLU A 60 14.73 11.00 -4.10
C GLU A 60 14.21 10.25 -2.87
N HIS A 61 14.98 9.31 -2.32
CA HIS A 61 14.60 8.50 -1.16
C HIS A 61 15.62 8.72 -0.05
N ARG A 62 15.16 9.07 1.15
CA ARG A 62 16.03 9.42 2.28
C ARG A 62 15.65 8.67 3.54
N ASP A 63 16.62 8.06 4.18
CA ASP A 63 16.46 7.36 5.45
C ASP A 63 15.97 8.30 6.56
N SER A 64 16.39 9.60 6.54
CA SER A 64 15.90 10.59 7.49
C SER A 64 14.38 10.81 7.42
N VAL A 65 13.78 10.71 6.22
CA VAL A 65 12.32 10.80 6.05
C VAL A 65 11.64 9.56 6.61
N LEU A 66 12.21 8.37 6.39
CA LEU A 66 11.69 7.12 6.97
C LEU A 66 11.80 7.12 8.50
N THR A 67 12.90 7.64 9.06
CA THR A 67 13.06 7.79 10.50
C THR A 67 12.01 8.76 11.08
N ALA A 68 11.79 9.89 10.41
CA ALA A 68 10.75 10.84 10.81
C ALA A 68 9.35 10.21 10.74
N LEU A 69 9.08 9.38 9.71
CA LEU A 69 7.82 8.63 9.59
C LEU A 69 7.63 7.63 10.73
N GLN A 70 8.67 6.88 11.10
CA GLN A 70 8.62 5.92 12.21
C GLN A 70 8.28 6.61 13.54
N HIS A 71 8.92 7.75 13.84
CA HIS A 71 8.62 8.53 15.04
C HIS A 71 7.17 9.01 15.03
N ASP A 72 6.70 9.55 13.92
CA ASP A 72 5.35 10.08 13.81
C ASP A 72 4.27 9.01 13.92
N LEU A 73 4.50 7.82 13.33
CA LEU A 73 3.61 6.66 13.49
C LEU A 73 3.59 6.14 14.93
N ALA A 74 4.74 6.17 15.62
CA ALA A 74 4.83 5.82 17.05
C ALA A 74 4.06 6.81 17.94
N ASP A 75 4.02 8.09 17.58
CA ASP A 75 3.27 9.13 18.28
C ASP A 75 1.77 9.06 18.02
N THR A 76 1.38 8.87 16.75
CA THR A 76 -0.04 8.83 16.33
C THR A 76 -0.74 7.52 16.64
N ARG A 77 0.01 6.42 16.82
CA ARG A 77 -0.44 5.08 17.23
C ARG A 77 -1.68 4.59 16.50
N PRO A 78 -1.63 4.43 15.16
CA PRO A 78 -2.74 3.81 14.45
C PRO A 78 -2.96 2.37 14.94
N ASP A 79 -4.20 1.89 14.86
CA ASP A 79 -4.53 0.50 15.22
C ASP A 79 -3.87 -0.50 14.27
N HIS A 80 -3.68 -0.10 13.00
CA HIS A 80 -3.04 -0.92 11.98
C HIS A 80 -2.32 -0.07 10.93
N ILE A 81 -1.25 -0.63 10.35
CA ILE A 81 -0.48 0.02 9.27
C ILE A 81 -0.58 -0.86 8.01
N ALA A 82 -1.07 -0.29 6.92
CA ALA A 82 -1.09 -0.89 5.60
C ALA A 82 0.07 -0.36 4.75
N VAL A 83 0.90 -1.27 4.21
CA VAL A 83 2.02 -0.94 3.32
C VAL A 83 1.75 -1.50 1.94
N THR A 84 1.54 -0.62 0.96
CA THR A 84 1.10 -1.00 -0.38
C THR A 84 2.22 -1.16 -1.41
N GLY A 85 3.37 -1.72 -0.98
CA GLY A 85 4.40 -2.23 -1.88
C GLY A 85 5.56 -1.27 -2.17
N ASP A 86 6.46 -1.75 -3.04
CA ASP A 86 7.73 -1.10 -3.41
C ASP A 86 8.60 -0.79 -2.19
N LEU A 87 8.79 -1.81 -1.34
CA LEU A 87 9.60 -1.70 -0.14
C LEU A 87 11.10 -1.71 -0.46
N THR A 88 11.50 -2.47 -1.47
CA THR A 88 12.88 -2.51 -1.98
C THR A 88 13.08 -1.58 -3.17
N HIS A 89 14.32 -1.44 -3.61
CA HIS A 89 14.65 -0.65 -4.80
C HIS A 89 15.04 -1.51 -6.01
N LEU A 90 15.92 -2.49 -5.83
CA LEU A 90 16.45 -3.36 -6.88
C LEU A 90 16.20 -4.86 -6.61
N SER A 91 15.40 -5.21 -5.64
CA SER A 91 15.20 -6.59 -5.18
C SER A 91 16.51 -7.27 -4.77
N LEU A 92 17.42 -6.56 -4.11
CA LEU A 92 18.65 -7.14 -3.59
C LEU A 92 18.39 -7.93 -2.31
N PRO A 93 19.07 -9.08 -2.07
CA PRO A 93 18.91 -9.82 -0.81
C PRO A 93 19.19 -8.98 0.45
N ALA A 94 20.08 -8.00 0.38
CA ALA A 94 20.34 -7.07 1.47
C ALA A 94 19.16 -6.13 1.72
N GLU A 95 18.52 -5.63 0.65
CA GLU A 95 17.32 -4.78 0.78
C GLU A 95 16.18 -5.52 1.48
N PHE A 96 15.94 -6.79 1.17
CA PHE A 96 14.89 -7.58 1.84
C PHE A 96 15.13 -7.74 3.33
N ARG A 97 16.38 -7.97 3.75
CA ARG A 97 16.75 -8.07 5.18
C ARG A 97 16.60 -6.73 5.89
N GLN A 98 17.06 -5.63 5.27
CA GLN A 98 16.91 -4.29 5.85
C GLN A 98 15.44 -3.88 5.94
N THR A 99 14.65 -4.22 4.92
CA THR A 99 13.21 -4.01 4.94
C THR A 99 12.54 -4.78 6.07
N ARG A 100 12.97 -6.02 6.35
CA ARG A 100 12.46 -6.78 7.50
C ARG A 100 12.67 -6.02 8.80
N GLN A 101 13.87 -5.52 9.04
CA GLN A 101 14.19 -4.73 10.23
C GLN A 101 13.34 -3.45 10.32
N TRP A 102 13.13 -2.79 9.18
CA TRP A 102 12.28 -1.61 9.11
C TRP A 102 10.80 -1.95 9.41
N LEU A 103 10.26 -3.04 8.89
CA LEU A 103 8.90 -3.50 9.22
C LEU A 103 8.75 -3.81 10.72
N GLU A 104 9.73 -4.47 11.33
CA GLU A 104 9.76 -4.74 12.78
C GLU A 104 9.73 -3.46 13.60
N SER A 105 10.34 -2.38 13.13
CA SER A 105 10.31 -1.08 13.80
C SER A 105 8.96 -0.36 13.66
N LEU A 106 8.13 -0.70 12.67
CA LEU A 106 6.76 -0.20 12.53
C LEU A 106 5.78 -0.93 13.45
N GLY A 107 6.02 -2.22 13.68
CA GLY A 107 5.17 -3.05 14.53
C GLY A 107 5.25 -4.53 14.22
N THR A 108 4.48 -5.32 14.94
CA THR A 108 4.37 -6.76 14.71
C THR A 108 3.53 -7.05 13.48
N ALA A 109 3.61 -8.28 12.97
CA ALA A 109 2.78 -8.75 11.86
C ALA A 109 1.26 -8.68 12.15
N ASN A 110 0.86 -8.60 13.42
CA ASN A 110 -0.54 -8.41 13.80
C ASN A 110 -1.06 -6.99 13.52
N ASN A 111 -0.16 -6.00 13.54
CA ASN A 111 -0.49 -4.58 13.41
C ASN A 111 0.00 -3.97 12.09
N VAL A 112 0.72 -4.75 11.27
CA VAL A 112 1.22 -4.30 9.96
C VAL A 112 0.85 -5.32 8.91
N THR A 113 0.27 -4.87 7.79
CA THR A 113 0.00 -5.69 6.60
C THR A 113 0.74 -5.15 5.40
N VAL A 114 1.41 -6.03 4.67
CA VAL A 114 2.22 -5.69 3.51
C VAL A 114 1.70 -6.41 2.27
N ILE A 115 1.67 -5.71 1.15
CA ILE A 115 1.59 -6.33 -0.18
C ILE A 115 2.83 -5.93 -0.98
N PRO A 116 3.35 -6.79 -1.88
CA PRO A 116 4.52 -6.43 -2.68
C PRO A 116 4.18 -5.51 -3.85
N GLY A 117 5.15 -4.65 -4.22
CA GLY A 117 5.13 -3.83 -5.42
C GLY A 117 6.07 -4.34 -6.51
N ASN A 118 6.16 -3.62 -7.63
CA ASN A 118 6.97 -4.05 -8.77
C ASN A 118 8.48 -3.96 -8.52
N HIS A 119 8.93 -3.13 -7.60
CA HIS A 119 10.34 -3.09 -7.17
C HIS A 119 10.71 -4.26 -6.26
N ASP A 120 9.75 -4.87 -5.57
CA ASP A 120 9.97 -6.06 -4.74
C ASP A 120 10.11 -7.34 -5.57
N THR A 121 9.68 -7.29 -6.84
CA THR A 121 9.88 -8.35 -7.84
C THR A 121 10.64 -7.84 -9.07
N TYR A 122 11.53 -6.85 -8.87
CA TYR A 122 12.25 -6.18 -9.95
C TYR A 122 13.00 -7.12 -10.87
N VAL A 123 13.58 -8.18 -10.29
CA VAL A 123 14.14 -9.35 -10.96
C VAL A 123 13.71 -10.61 -10.23
N LYS A 124 13.74 -11.75 -10.91
CA LYS A 124 13.47 -13.05 -10.28
C LYS A 124 14.58 -13.33 -9.24
N THR A 125 14.20 -13.29 -7.98
CA THR A 125 15.09 -13.61 -6.84
C THR A 125 14.54 -14.85 -6.12
N ALA A 126 15.43 -15.75 -5.69
CA ALA A 126 15.00 -16.96 -4.99
C ALA A 126 14.22 -16.61 -3.71
N TRP A 127 13.12 -17.30 -3.48
CA TRP A 127 12.19 -17.04 -2.37
C TRP A 127 12.87 -16.87 -0.99
N PRO A 128 13.78 -17.76 -0.54
CA PRO A 128 14.44 -17.63 0.76
C PRO A 128 15.29 -16.36 0.91
N HIS A 129 15.68 -15.74 -0.20
CA HIS A 129 16.54 -14.53 -0.23
C HIS A 129 15.75 -13.28 -0.63
N SER A 130 14.43 -13.36 -0.64
CA SER A 130 13.54 -12.28 -1.08
C SER A 130 12.34 -12.12 -0.15
N LEU A 131 11.15 -12.14 -0.69
CA LEU A 131 9.88 -11.90 0.01
C LEU A 131 9.59 -12.88 1.16
N ALA A 132 10.29 -14.02 1.24
CA ALA A 132 10.20 -14.92 2.40
C ALA A 132 10.48 -14.23 3.73
N HIS A 133 11.33 -13.18 3.72
CA HIS A 133 11.63 -12.39 4.92
C HIS A 133 10.41 -11.67 5.50
N TRP A 134 9.34 -11.47 4.71
CA TRP A 134 8.16 -10.70 5.10
C TRP A 134 6.87 -11.51 5.11
N THR A 135 6.95 -12.83 4.96
CA THR A 135 5.77 -13.71 4.81
C THR A 135 4.74 -13.49 5.90
N ASP A 136 5.17 -13.38 7.15
CA ASP A 136 4.32 -13.14 8.30
C ASP A 136 3.52 -11.81 8.22
N TYR A 137 4.02 -10.81 7.48
CA TYR A 137 3.31 -9.55 7.23
C TYR A 137 2.34 -9.63 6.04
N MET A 138 2.38 -10.70 5.23
CA MET A 138 1.61 -10.83 3.99
C MET A 138 0.48 -11.86 4.06
N ILE A 139 0.61 -12.90 4.90
CA ILE A 139 -0.36 -14.01 4.99
C ILE A 139 -1.68 -13.59 5.62
N SER A 140 -2.74 -14.35 5.33
CA SER A 140 -4.04 -14.25 5.99
C SER A 140 -3.97 -14.62 7.48
N ASP A 141 -4.96 -14.20 8.27
CA ASP A 141 -5.05 -14.55 9.69
C ASP A 141 -5.19 -16.08 9.91
N ASP A 142 -5.96 -16.74 9.03
CA ASP A 142 -6.20 -18.18 9.10
C ASP A 142 -5.13 -19.02 8.38
N ALA A 143 -4.05 -18.38 7.88
CA ALA A 143 -2.99 -19.08 7.20
C ALA A 143 -2.13 -19.85 8.21
N ASP A 144 -2.01 -21.15 7.97
CA ASP A 144 -1.01 -21.97 8.66
C ASP A 144 0.38 -21.60 8.15
N PHE A 145 1.13 -20.87 8.97
CA PHE A 145 2.46 -20.37 8.61
C PHE A 145 3.44 -21.51 8.27
N GLU A 146 3.30 -22.67 8.95
CA GLU A 146 4.14 -23.85 8.72
C GLU A 146 3.84 -24.50 7.36
N ASN A 147 2.60 -24.38 6.87
CA ASN A 147 2.15 -24.91 5.59
C ASN A 147 2.12 -23.85 4.47
N THR A 148 2.58 -22.63 4.74
CA THR A 148 2.71 -21.62 3.66
C THR A 148 3.69 -22.14 2.62
N PRO A 149 3.30 -22.27 1.34
CA PRO A 149 4.14 -22.90 0.34
C PRO A 149 5.51 -22.22 0.27
N ALA A 150 6.57 -23.02 0.35
CA ALA A 150 7.95 -22.55 0.08
C ALA A 150 8.13 -22.05 -1.37
N SER A 151 7.06 -22.03 -2.16
CA SER A 151 7.03 -21.81 -3.60
C SER A 151 6.69 -20.38 -4.02
N GLY A 152 6.47 -19.43 -3.09
CA GLY A 152 6.35 -18.02 -3.46
C GLY A 152 4.95 -17.40 -3.25
N LEU A 153 4.73 -16.28 -3.90
CA LEU A 153 3.54 -15.41 -3.74
C LEU A 153 2.19 -16.07 -4.09
N GLU A 154 2.21 -17.12 -4.92
CA GLU A 154 0.99 -17.75 -5.42
C GLU A 154 0.12 -18.39 -4.34
N GLY A 155 0.72 -18.81 -3.23
CA GLY A 155 0.01 -19.40 -2.08
C GLY A 155 -0.48 -18.36 -1.07
N ILE A 156 0.01 -17.11 -1.15
CA ILE A 156 -0.25 -16.06 -0.16
C ILE A 156 -1.44 -15.18 -0.58
N PHE A 157 -1.53 -14.82 -1.85
CA PHE A 157 -2.51 -13.83 -2.32
C PHE A 157 -3.65 -14.46 -3.15
N PRO A 158 -4.88 -13.89 -3.02
CA PRO A 158 -5.23 -12.78 -2.17
C PRO A 158 -5.20 -13.16 -0.69
N SER A 159 -4.78 -12.23 0.17
CA SER A 159 -4.77 -12.41 1.62
C SER A 159 -5.92 -11.65 2.29
N LEU A 160 -6.41 -12.17 3.42
CA LEU A 160 -7.45 -11.54 4.22
C LEU A 160 -6.99 -11.43 5.67
N ARG A 161 -7.08 -10.23 6.23
CA ARG A 161 -6.93 -9.96 7.66
C ARG A 161 -8.12 -9.17 8.16
N VAL A 162 -8.69 -9.58 9.28
CA VAL A 162 -9.81 -8.87 9.90
C VAL A 162 -9.35 -8.23 11.21
N ARG A 163 -9.53 -6.92 11.32
CA ARG A 163 -9.22 -6.16 12.53
C ARG A 163 -10.45 -5.38 12.93
N ALA A 164 -10.96 -5.63 14.13
CA ALA A 164 -12.29 -5.17 14.52
C ALA A 164 -13.33 -5.58 13.45
N ARG A 165 -13.98 -4.62 12.79
CA ARG A 165 -14.90 -4.89 11.68
C ARG A 165 -14.36 -4.42 10.33
N VAL A 166 -13.04 -4.35 10.18
CA VAL A 166 -12.35 -3.94 8.94
C VAL A 166 -11.66 -5.15 8.32
N ALA A 167 -12.01 -5.48 7.09
CA ALA A 167 -11.38 -6.51 6.29
C ALA A 167 -10.28 -5.89 5.41
N LEU A 168 -9.03 -6.22 5.69
CA LEU A 168 -7.87 -5.84 4.88
C LEU A 168 -7.62 -6.95 3.86
N ILE A 169 -7.97 -6.70 2.60
CA ILE A 169 -7.86 -7.66 1.50
C ILE A 169 -6.65 -7.27 0.65
N GLY A 170 -5.58 -8.05 0.75
CA GLY A 170 -4.35 -7.83 -0.03
C GLY A 170 -4.39 -8.58 -1.36
N VAL A 171 -4.04 -7.91 -2.47
CA VAL A 171 -3.79 -8.55 -3.77
C VAL A 171 -2.39 -8.22 -4.27
N CYS A 172 -1.70 -9.22 -4.79
CA CYS A 172 -0.39 -9.06 -5.40
C CYS A 172 -0.53 -8.80 -6.90
N THR A 173 0.00 -7.66 -7.33
CA THR A 173 0.10 -7.31 -8.76
C THR A 173 1.53 -7.30 -9.26
N ALA A 174 2.47 -7.64 -8.38
CA ALA A 174 3.90 -7.59 -8.62
C ALA A 174 4.35 -8.77 -9.48
N LEU A 175 5.10 -8.49 -10.54
CA LEU A 175 5.73 -9.49 -11.40
C LEU A 175 7.03 -8.93 -11.98
N PRO A 176 8.02 -9.80 -12.29
CA PRO A 176 9.19 -9.38 -13.04
C PRO A 176 8.79 -8.90 -14.44
N THR A 177 9.24 -7.71 -14.83
CA THR A 177 8.92 -7.11 -16.12
C THR A 177 10.18 -6.85 -16.94
N ALA A 178 10.02 -6.66 -18.25
CA ALA A 178 11.11 -6.20 -19.13
C ALA A 178 11.63 -4.81 -18.68
N PRO A 179 12.87 -4.43 -19.04
CA PRO A 179 13.36 -3.07 -18.81
C PRO A 179 12.38 -2.03 -19.35
N HIS A 180 12.25 -0.91 -18.65
CA HIS A 180 11.34 0.22 -18.93
C HIS A 180 9.83 -0.08 -18.76
N LEU A 181 9.46 -1.29 -18.37
CA LEU A 181 8.09 -1.63 -17.97
C LEU A 181 8.01 -1.76 -16.44
N ALA A 182 6.87 -1.32 -15.90
CA ALA A 182 6.49 -1.46 -14.51
C ALA A 182 4.98 -1.71 -14.44
N VAL A 183 4.50 -2.63 -15.29
CA VAL A 183 3.10 -3.07 -15.31
C VAL A 183 2.85 -4.10 -14.21
N GLY A 184 1.61 -4.16 -13.74
CA GLY A 184 1.15 -5.19 -12.83
C GLY A 184 0.03 -6.03 -13.44
N THR A 185 -0.21 -7.20 -12.86
CA THR A 185 -1.38 -8.03 -13.15
C THR A 185 -1.79 -8.82 -11.90
N ILE A 186 -3.09 -8.97 -11.69
CA ILE A 186 -3.65 -9.80 -10.61
C ILE A 186 -3.66 -11.26 -11.04
N GLY A 187 -4.11 -11.52 -12.26
CA GLY A 187 -4.26 -12.85 -12.82
C GLY A 187 -5.56 -13.56 -12.38
N ASN A 188 -6.02 -14.49 -13.22
CA ASN A 188 -7.33 -15.13 -13.06
C ASN A 188 -7.48 -15.86 -11.71
N ARG A 189 -6.43 -16.51 -11.20
CA ARG A 189 -6.49 -17.24 -9.93
C ARG A 189 -6.82 -16.30 -8.76
N GLN A 190 -6.10 -15.18 -8.65
CA GLN A 190 -6.37 -14.21 -7.59
C GLN A 190 -7.72 -13.51 -7.80
N LEU A 191 -8.12 -13.20 -9.04
CA LEU A 191 -9.43 -12.60 -9.33
C LEU A 191 -10.59 -13.50 -8.87
N GLN A 192 -10.53 -14.81 -9.14
CA GLN A 192 -11.53 -15.77 -8.69
C GLN A 192 -11.59 -15.89 -7.17
N ALA A 193 -10.44 -15.97 -6.50
CA ALA A 193 -10.38 -16.01 -5.04
C ALA A 193 -10.85 -14.66 -4.42
N LEU A 194 -10.50 -13.54 -5.03
CA LEU A 194 -10.93 -12.20 -4.61
C LEU A 194 -12.46 -12.06 -4.70
N GLU A 195 -13.08 -12.61 -5.74
CA GLU A 195 -14.55 -12.66 -5.88
C GLU A 195 -15.20 -13.28 -4.64
N THR A 196 -14.69 -14.42 -4.20
CA THR A 196 -15.18 -15.11 -3.00
C THR A 196 -14.95 -14.26 -1.74
N LEU A 197 -13.77 -13.65 -1.57
CA LEU A 197 -13.48 -12.83 -0.40
C LEU A 197 -14.38 -11.59 -0.33
N LEU A 198 -14.60 -10.91 -1.46
CA LEU A 198 -15.48 -9.73 -1.51
C LEU A 198 -16.92 -10.09 -1.18
N ALA A 199 -17.45 -11.23 -1.67
CA ALA A 199 -18.78 -11.71 -1.35
C ALA A 199 -18.91 -12.01 0.14
N VAL A 200 -18.05 -12.89 0.69
CA VAL A 200 -18.12 -13.32 2.10
C VAL A 200 -17.95 -12.14 3.07
N THR A 201 -17.01 -11.23 2.82
CA THR A 201 -16.79 -10.07 3.69
C THR A 201 -17.90 -9.02 3.57
N GLY A 202 -18.57 -8.96 2.40
CA GLY A 202 -19.78 -8.16 2.19
C GLY A 202 -20.97 -8.70 2.96
N ASP A 203 -21.22 -10.00 2.89
CA ASP A 203 -22.29 -10.68 3.64
C ASP A 203 -22.12 -10.56 5.17
N GLN A 204 -20.88 -10.41 5.64
CA GLN A 204 -20.54 -10.17 7.05
C GLN A 204 -20.63 -8.69 7.46
N ASP A 205 -21.02 -7.79 6.55
CA ASP A 205 -21.09 -6.35 6.77
C ASP A 205 -19.76 -5.77 7.33
N LEU A 206 -18.60 -6.19 6.76
CA LEU A 206 -17.30 -5.66 7.09
C LEU A 206 -16.97 -4.46 6.21
N PHE A 207 -16.22 -3.50 6.76
CA PHE A 207 -15.60 -2.43 5.98
C PHE A 207 -14.42 -3.01 5.19
N ARG A 208 -14.55 -3.15 3.87
CA ARG A 208 -13.56 -3.81 3.02
C ARG A 208 -12.57 -2.80 2.46
N VAL A 209 -11.29 -2.96 2.84
CA VAL A 209 -10.16 -2.21 2.31
C VAL A 209 -9.40 -3.11 1.35
N LEU A 210 -9.49 -2.85 0.06
CA LEU A 210 -8.69 -3.54 -0.95
C LEU A 210 -7.32 -2.86 -1.05
N MET A 211 -6.27 -3.59 -0.69
CA MET A 211 -4.88 -3.18 -0.80
C MET A 211 -4.29 -3.68 -2.12
N ILE A 212 -3.84 -2.77 -2.97
CA ILE A 212 -3.26 -3.08 -4.27
C ILE A 212 -2.09 -2.13 -4.56
N HIS A 213 -1.01 -2.61 -5.22
CA HIS A 213 0.10 -1.70 -5.53
C HIS A 213 -0.18 -0.83 -6.75
N HIS A 214 -0.56 -1.45 -7.87
CA HIS A 214 -0.86 -0.74 -9.12
C HIS A 214 -2.29 -0.17 -9.09
N PRO A 215 -2.48 1.14 -9.38
CA PRO A 215 -3.79 1.76 -9.33
C PRO A 215 -4.76 1.14 -10.34
N PRO A 216 -6.01 0.79 -9.92
CA PRO A 216 -7.01 0.24 -10.82
C PRO A 216 -7.78 1.31 -11.61
N ALA A 217 -7.71 2.59 -11.20
CA ALA A 217 -8.44 3.66 -11.85
C ALA A 217 -7.76 4.09 -13.16
N PRO A 218 -8.51 4.28 -14.26
CA PRO A 218 -7.96 4.71 -15.54
C PRO A 218 -7.25 6.07 -15.45
N GLY A 219 -6.20 6.26 -16.24
CA GLY A 219 -5.50 7.55 -16.34
C GLY A 219 -4.60 7.93 -15.16
N THR A 220 -4.56 7.13 -14.10
CA THR A 220 -3.73 7.40 -12.92
C THR A 220 -2.24 7.33 -13.24
N VAL A 221 -1.85 6.39 -14.09
CA VAL A 221 -0.47 6.15 -14.52
C VAL A 221 -0.39 5.93 -16.04
N SER A 222 0.82 6.04 -16.61
CA SER A 222 1.04 5.75 -18.03
C SER A 222 0.82 4.26 -18.34
N TRP A 223 0.58 3.92 -19.62
CA TRP A 223 0.32 2.55 -20.02
C TRP A 223 1.45 1.58 -19.66
N ARG A 224 2.70 2.05 -19.59
CA ARG A 224 3.88 1.26 -19.16
C ARG A 224 3.89 0.91 -17.68
N LYS A 225 3.01 1.53 -16.90
CA LYS A 225 2.90 1.39 -15.46
C LYS A 225 1.52 0.89 -15.00
N ARG A 226 0.64 0.57 -15.96
CA ARG A 226 -0.76 0.24 -15.64
C ARG A 226 -0.92 -1.13 -15.00
N LEU A 227 -2.03 -1.32 -14.34
CA LEU A 227 -2.60 -2.63 -14.06
C LEU A 227 -3.19 -3.19 -15.37
N THR A 228 -2.70 -4.34 -15.84
CA THR A 228 -3.06 -4.86 -17.17
C THR A 228 -4.48 -5.42 -17.22
N ASP A 229 -4.94 -5.97 -16.11
CA ASP A 229 -6.27 -6.55 -15.93
C ASP A 229 -7.20 -5.69 -15.05
N ALA A 230 -6.94 -4.37 -14.99
CA ALA A 230 -7.79 -3.42 -14.29
C ALA A 230 -9.29 -3.54 -14.64
N PRO A 231 -9.71 -3.74 -15.91
CA PRO A 231 -11.12 -3.92 -16.22
C PRO A 231 -11.77 -5.12 -15.53
N ALA A 232 -11.05 -6.23 -15.34
CA ALA A 232 -11.57 -7.40 -14.63
C ALA A 232 -11.78 -7.09 -13.14
N LEU A 233 -10.82 -6.41 -12.50
CA LEU A 233 -10.98 -5.94 -11.12
C LEU A 233 -12.13 -4.95 -10.98
N GLN A 234 -12.24 -3.99 -11.90
CA GLN A 234 -13.35 -3.02 -11.90
C GLN A 234 -14.71 -3.71 -11.99
N SER A 235 -14.81 -4.78 -12.82
CA SER A 235 -16.04 -5.59 -12.93
C SER A 235 -16.38 -6.33 -11.63
N LEU A 236 -15.36 -6.86 -10.91
CA LEU A 236 -15.57 -7.47 -9.61
C LEU A 236 -16.04 -6.44 -8.58
N LEU A 237 -15.40 -5.29 -8.52
CA LEU A 237 -15.78 -4.20 -7.60
C LEU A 237 -17.18 -3.64 -7.94
N ALA A 238 -17.56 -3.60 -9.22
CA ALA A 238 -18.90 -3.22 -9.63
C ALA A 238 -19.97 -4.21 -9.15
N ARG A 239 -19.63 -5.50 -9.05
CA ARG A 239 -20.57 -6.55 -8.67
C ARG A 239 -20.67 -6.77 -7.16
N TYR A 240 -19.52 -6.76 -6.45
CA TYR A 240 -19.44 -7.13 -5.04
C TYR A 240 -19.17 -5.96 -4.11
N GLY A 241 -18.72 -4.82 -4.66
CA GLY A 241 -18.36 -3.64 -3.90
C GLY A 241 -17.03 -3.80 -3.14
N ALA A 242 -16.57 -2.70 -2.61
CA ALA A 242 -15.62 -2.51 -1.52
C ALA A 242 -15.80 -1.08 -1.03
N GLU A 243 -15.47 -0.80 0.23
CA GLU A 243 -15.65 0.55 0.78
C GLU A 243 -14.47 1.45 0.44
N LEU A 244 -13.27 0.87 0.28
CA LEU A 244 -12.05 1.62 0.02
C LEU A 244 -11.05 0.79 -0.79
N VAL A 245 -10.39 1.39 -1.76
CA VAL A 245 -9.21 0.85 -2.43
C VAL A 245 -8.02 1.74 -2.14
N ILE A 246 -6.92 1.17 -1.65
CA ILE A 246 -5.68 1.91 -1.36
C ILE A 246 -4.52 1.38 -2.20
N HIS A 247 -3.68 2.30 -2.70
CA HIS A 247 -2.58 1.93 -3.60
C HIS A 247 -1.36 2.85 -3.50
N GLY A 248 -0.23 2.41 -4.07
CA GLY A 248 1.01 3.16 -4.23
C GLY A 248 1.37 3.43 -5.69
N HIS A 249 2.60 3.10 -6.07
CA HIS A 249 3.15 3.06 -7.43
C HIS A 249 3.23 4.40 -8.18
N ALA A 250 2.24 5.27 -8.05
CA ALA A 250 2.19 6.55 -8.76
C ALA A 250 3.15 7.60 -8.19
N HIS A 251 3.66 7.40 -6.97
CA HIS A 251 4.50 8.32 -6.19
C HIS A 251 3.90 9.72 -6.05
N LYS A 252 2.60 9.83 -6.06
CA LYS A 252 1.87 11.09 -5.89
C LYS A 252 0.57 10.83 -5.14
N THR A 253 0.11 11.84 -4.42
CA THR A 253 -1.24 11.82 -3.87
C THR A 253 -2.26 11.74 -5.00
N GLY A 254 -3.19 10.80 -4.90
CA GLY A 254 -4.27 10.62 -5.88
C GLY A 254 -5.57 10.23 -5.21
N LEU A 255 -6.65 10.86 -5.64
CA LEU A 255 -8.01 10.47 -5.31
C LEU A 255 -8.76 10.21 -6.62
N SER A 256 -9.32 9.05 -6.75
CA SER A 256 -10.19 8.67 -7.86
C SER A 256 -11.36 7.86 -7.33
N GLU A 257 -12.35 7.66 -8.16
CA GLU A 257 -13.57 6.93 -7.82
C GLU A 257 -13.85 5.89 -8.90
N LEU A 258 -14.26 4.71 -8.49
CA LEU A 258 -14.81 3.71 -9.39
C LEU A 258 -16.32 3.68 -9.20
N LYS A 259 -17.05 3.81 -10.31
CA LYS A 259 -18.51 3.74 -10.30
C LYS A 259 -18.96 2.28 -10.17
N THR A 260 -19.88 2.04 -9.26
CA THR A 260 -20.56 0.76 -9.08
C THR A 260 -22.08 0.98 -9.08
N PRO A 261 -22.92 -0.04 -9.28
CA PRO A 261 -24.37 0.10 -9.19
C PRO A 261 -24.85 0.67 -7.84
N ASP A 262 -24.14 0.34 -6.76
CA ASP A 262 -24.51 0.72 -5.39
C ASP A 262 -23.88 2.04 -4.93
N GLY A 263 -23.11 2.71 -5.82
CA GLY A 263 -22.46 3.99 -5.51
C GLY A 263 -21.04 4.12 -6.04
N LEU A 264 -20.18 4.76 -5.26
CA LEU A 264 -18.80 5.04 -5.61
C LEU A 264 -17.85 4.32 -4.64
N VAL A 265 -16.82 3.67 -5.18
CA VAL A 265 -15.70 3.14 -4.41
C VAL A 265 -14.56 4.16 -4.47
N ALA A 266 -14.13 4.65 -3.33
CA ALA A 266 -12.99 5.56 -3.25
C ALA A 266 -11.68 4.80 -3.54
N VAL A 267 -10.85 5.35 -4.43
CA VAL A 267 -9.53 4.81 -4.79
C VAL A 267 -8.48 5.84 -4.42
N ILE A 268 -7.69 5.55 -3.39
CA ILE A 268 -6.77 6.52 -2.80
C ILE A 268 -5.32 6.04 -2.92
N GLY A 269 -4.50 6.87 -3.56
CA GLY A 269 -3.07 6.65 -3.70
C GLY A 269 -2.26 7.59 -2.81
N VAL A 270 -1.19 7.06 -2.21
CA VAL A 270 -0.23 7.83 -1.42
C VAL A 270 1.10 8.00 -2.18
N PRO A 271 1.85 9.11 -1.96
CA PRO A 271 3.19 9.25 -2.51
C PRO A 271 4.18 8.35 -1.76
N SER A 272 5.41 8.28 -2.28
CA SER A 272 6.49 7.54 -1.62
C SER A 272 6.73 8.03 -0.20
N ALA A 273 6.80 7.09 0.75
CA ALA A 273 7.00 7.34 2.18
C ALA A 273 8.40 7.90 2.53
N SER A 274 9.38 7.75 1.62
CA SER A 274 10.77 8.20 1.82
C SER A 274 11.14 9.47 1.04
N ALA A 275 10.22 10.01 0.22
CA ALA A 275 10.55 11.09 -0.68
C ALA A 275 10.43 12.46 0.00
N PRO A 276 11.50 13.28 0.09
CA PRO A 276 11.39 14.67 0.55
C PRO A 276 10.53 15.52 -0.40
N GLY A 277 10.35 15.05 -1.67
CA GLY A 277 9.51 15.63 -2.69
C GLY A 277 10.00 16.98 -3.25
N ARG A 278 10.13 17.07 -4.57
CA ARG A 278 10.45 18.35 -5.23
C ARG A 278 9.22 19.27 -5.32
N THR A 279 8.04 18.68 -5.29
CA THR A 279 6.74 19.37 -5.26
C THR A 279 5.87 18.80 -4.15
N LEU A 280 4.88 19.54 -3.70
CA LEU A 280 3.96 19.10 -2.67
C LEU A 280 3.27 17.75 -3.00
N GLN A 281 2.94 17.51 -4.26
CA GLN A 281 2.27 16.26 -4.69
C GLN A 281 3.13 15.01 -4.54
N HIS A 282 4.46 15.15 -4.60
CA HIS A 282 5.43 14.06 -4.51
C HIS A 282 6.13 13.99 -3.15
N ARG A 283 5.75 14.88 -2.22
CA ARG A 283 6.31 14.90 -0.88
C ARG A 283 5.74 13.76 -0.05
N ALA A 284 6.60 13.09 0.73
CA ALA A 284 6.20 12.00 1.58
C ALA A 284 5.00 12.37 2.44
N ARG A 285 3.99 11.54 2.38
CA ARG A 285 2.75 11.61 3.13
C ARG A 285 2.34 10.23 3.56
N TYR A 286 1.59 10.18 4.64
CA TYR A 286 0.77 9.03 4.94
C TYR A 286 -0.64 9.48 5.31
N PHE A 287 -1.58 8.58 5.11
CA PHE A 287 -2.98 8.82 5.37
C PHE A 287 -3.44 7.93 6.51
N THR A 288 -4.27 8.47 7.40
CA THR A 288 -4.95 7.69 8.42
C THR A 288 -6.45 7.72 8.14
N TYR A 289 -7.00 6.54 7.89
CA TYR A 289 -8.43 6.32 7.70
C TYR A 289 -9.06 5.99 9.03
N HIS A 290 -9.89 6.88 9.55
CA HIS A 290 -10.67 6.64 10.75
C HIS A 290 -12.01 6.06 10.32
N ILE A 291 -12.19 4.77 10.56
CA ILE A 291 -13.32 3.96 10.11
C ILE A 291 -14.23 3.73 11.32
N THR A 292 -15.45 4.24 11.27
CA THR A 292 -16.42 4.15 12.37
C THR A 292 -17.71 3.51 11.86
N PRO A 293 -18.17 2.40 12.46
CA PRO A 293 -19.48 1.84 12.13
C PRO A 293 -20.59 2.80 12.56
N ARG A 294 -21.69 2.83 11.78
CA ARG A 294 -22.91 3.61 12.04
C ARG A 294 -24.12 2.70 12.01
N ALA A 295 -25.25 3.17 12.50
CA ALA A 295 -26.52 2.43 12.46
C ALA A 295 -26.90 2.04 11.01
N SER A 296 -26.50 2.84 10.01
CA SER A 296 -26.68 2.54 8.59
C SER A 296 -25.35 2.72 7.84
N GLY A 297 -24.53 1.66 7.82
CA GLY A 297 -23.27 1.64 7.06
C GLY A 297 -22.06 2.19 7.84
N TRP A 298 -21.20 2.95 7.18
CA TRP A 298 -19.88 3.34 7.68
C TRP A 298 -19.63 4.83 7.52
N HIS A 299 -18.89 5.39 8.48
CA HIS A 299 -18.32 6.73 8.37
C HIS A 299 -16.81 6.61 8.21
N LEU A 300 -16.29 7.21 7.15
CA LEU A 300 -14.86 7.27 6.86
C LEU A 300 -14.37 8.72 6.96
N ARG A 301 -13.41 8.97 7.84
CA ARG A 301 -12.69 10.24 7.93
C ARG A 301 -11.23 10.03 7.58
N LEU A 302 -10.70 10.90 6.73
CA LEU A 302 -9.30 10.89 6.32
C LEU A 302 -8.53 11.98 7.06
N ALA A 303 -7.43 11.60 7.72
CA ALA A 303 -6.40 12.51 8.21
C ALA A 303 -5.12 12.35 7.39
N VAL A 304 -4.46 13.46 7.09
CA VAL A 304 -3.25 13.49 6.26
C VAL A 304 -2.10 14.05 7.07
N ARG A 305 -0.96 13.37 7.00
CA ARG A 305 0.28 13.85 7.58
C ARG A 305 1.34 13.94 6.48
N VAL A 306 2.02 15.07 6.43
CA VAL A 306 2.99 15.42 5.38
C VAL A 306 4.36 15.69 6.01
N TYR A 307 5.41 15.22 5.36
CA TYR A 307 6.77 15.52 5.78
C TYR A 307 7.11 17.00 5.58
N SER A 308 7.60 17.64 6.64
CA SER A 308 8.16 19.01 6.61
C SER A 308 9.69 18.92 6.54
N PRO A 309 10.30 19.28 5.41
CA PRO A 309 11.77 19.28 5.29
C PRO A 309 12.44 20.25 6.26
N ASP A 310 11.81 21.38 6.56
CA ASP A 310 12.34 22.42 7.44
C ASP A 310 12.37 21.96 8.90
N GLU A 311 11.38 21.15 9.29
CA GLU A 311 11.25 20.65 10.66
C GLU A 311 11.78 19.21 10.81
N ASN A 312 12.13 18.56 9.70
CA ASN A 312 12.53 17.15 9.63
C ASN A 312 11.57 16.21 10.37
N ARG A 313 10.25 16.45 10.26
CA ARG A 313 9.18 15.66 10.88
C ARG A 313 7.92 15.66 10.04
N PHE A 314 7.00 14.76 10.34
CA PHE A 314 5.65 14.79 9.77
C PHE A 314 4.78 15.74 10.58
N ILE A 315 3.98 16.52 9.89
CA ILE A 315 3.01 17.47 10.47
C ILE A 315 1.62 17.18 9.92
N ALA A 316 0.59 17.55 10.67
CA ALA A 316 -0.77 17.47 10.17
C ALA A 316 -0.92 18.41 8.95
N GLU A 317 -1.42 17.87 7.84
CA GLU A 317 -1.81 18.69 6.71
C GLU A 317 -3.29 19.07 6.91
N HIS A 318 -3.54 20.36 7.10
CA HIS A 318 -4.91 20.87 7.10
C HIS A 318 -5.45 20.70 5.68
N ALA A 319 -6.21 19.63 5.48
CA ALA A 319 -6.70 19.26 4.17
C ALA A 319 -7.56 20.40 3.62
N GLN A 320 -7.06 21.05 2.60
CA GLN A 320 -7.97 21.59 1.61
C GLN A 320 -8.78 20.40 1.08
N PRO A 321 -10.13 20.48 1.02
CA PRO A 321 -10.91 19.40 0.44
C PRO A 321 -10.27 19.11 -0.92
N PHE A 322 -9.95 17.82 -1.18
CA PHE A 322 -9.41 17.41 -2.46
C PHE A 322 -10.34 17.99 -3.52
N SER A 323 -9.93 19.13 -4.10
CA SER A 323 -10.65 19.70 -5.23
C SER A 323 -10.70 18.60 -6.27
N ARG A 324 -11.89 18.23 -6.70
CA ARG A 324 -12.13 17.25 -7.77
C ARG A 324 -11.09 17.53 -8.84
N LEU A 325 -10.19 16.58 -9.03
CA LEU A 325 -9.29 16.62 -10.16
C LEU A 325 -10.17 16.50 -11.41
N PRO A 326 -9.94 17.33 -12.46
CA PRO A 326 -10.72 17.30 -13.67
C PRO A 326 -10.62 15.97 -14.38
#